data_5613445366dd8f2c316da8cec3daa586
#
_entry.id   5613445366dd8f2c316da8cec3daa586
#
_cell.length_a   1.000
_cell.length_b   1.000
_cell.length_c   1.000
_cell.angle_alpha   90.00
_cell.angle_beta   90.00
_cell.angle_gamma   90.00
#
_symmetry.space_group_name_H-M   'P 1'
#
loop_
_entity.id
_entity.type
_entity.pdbx_description
1 polymer ?
#
loop_
_entity_poly.entity_id
_entity_poly.type
_entity_poly.pdbx_seq_one_letter_code
_entity_poly.pdbx_strand_id
1 'polypeptide(L)'
;MNTYEEKKQKRIERYKKLAEKNQELSNKVAEESIKMIEVIPMGQPIMGARDANYRARAWDKMGKSVELQSKADYYKNKAESTDNDIISSDDPEALSKLRAKLKALEDKRESYKAANKKAKAEGKDILPSYVLQNLGQNIKSVKDRIARLEKQEKEAAEHSGENVVIYESDACKLVKNFSENRIQFIFNEKPSEEVRTLLKHWGFRWSPSNSAWQRQLNNAGLYASKCIVNVIK
;
A
#
# COMPACT_ATOMS: atom_id res chain seq x y z
N MET A 1 -4.43 -13.19 18.21
CA MET A 1 -4.17 -12.37 17.01
C MET A 1 -4.40 -10.93 17.42
N ASN A 2 -3.51 -9.98 17.12
CA ASN A 2 -3.78 -8.59 17.49
C ASN A 2 -4.76 -7.96 16.49
N THR A 3 -5.43 -6.87 16.89
CA THR A 3 -6.46 -6.20 16.07
C THR A 3 -5.93 -5.72 14.71
N TYR A 4 -4.61 -5.47 14.58
CA TYR A 4 -3.96 -5.12 13.32
C TYR A 4 -3.94 -6.31 12.36
N GLU A 5 -3.53 -7.48 12.83
CA GLU A 5 -3.49 -8.71 12.01
C GLU A 5 -4.89 -9.14 11.55
N GLU A 6 -5.89 -9.03 12.42
CA GLU A 6 -7.28 -9.29 12.04
C GLU A 6 -7.77 -8.35 10.92
N LYS A 7 -7.46 -7.05 11.03
CA LYS A 7 -7.79 -6.07 9.99
C LYS A 7 -7.03 -6.36 8.68
N LYS A 8 -5.78 -6.81 8.77
CA LYS A 8 -4.97 -7.22 7.60
C LYS A 8 -5.60 -8.42 6.92
N GLN A 9 -5.96 -9.48 7.66
CA GLN A 9 -6.59 -10.68 7.12
C GLN A 9 -7.95 -10.40 6.48
N LYS A 10 -8.83 -9.64 7.13
CA LYS A 10 -10.11 -9.20 6.54
C LYS A 10 -9.92 -8.44 5.22
N ARG A 11 -8.85 -7.65 5.10
CA ARG A 11 -8.52 -6.93 3.86
C ARG A 11 -8.08 -7.89 2.76
N ILE A 12 -7.23 -8.86 3.07
CA ILE A 12 -6.77 -9.90 2.14
C ILE A 12 -7.97 -10.71 1.63
N GLU A 13 -8.82 -11.19 2.53
CA GLU A 13 -10.03 -11.95 2.17
C GLU A 13 -10.96 -11.14 1.27
N ARG A 14 -11.15 -9.85 1.58
CA ARG A 14 -11.94 -8.97 0.72
C ARG A 14 -11.36 -8.86 -0.69
N TYR A 15 -10.04 -8.73 -0.83
CA TYR A 15 -9.40 -8.65 -2.15
C TYR A 15 -9.51 -9.98 -2.89
N LYS A 16 -9.33 -11.12 -2.22
CA LYS A 16 -9.55 -12.45 -2.80
C LYS A 16 -10.97 -12.60 -3.35
N LYS A 17 -11.99 -12.28 -2.55
CA LYS A 17 -13.40 -12.30 -2.97
C LYS A 17 -13.68 -11.38 -4.17
N LEU A 18 -13.06 -10.20 -4.22
CA LEU A 18 -13.20 -9.28 -5.37
C LEU A 18 -12.50 -9.82 -6.62
N ALA A 19 -11.36 -10.49 -6.48
CA ALA A 19 -10.67 -11.15 -7.59
C ALA A 19 -11.53 -12.28 -8.16
N GLU A 20 -12.02 -13.19 -7.34
CA GLU A 20 -12.90 -14.30 -7.72
C GLU A 20 -14.15 -13.80 -8.44
N LYS A 21 -14.85 -12.83 -7.85
CA LYS A 21 -16.06 -12.25 -8.46
C LYS A 21 -15.81 -11.65 -9.84
N ASN A 22 -14.72 -10.90 -10.02
CA ASN A 22 -14.40 -10.31 -11.32
C ASN A 22 -13.96 -11.40 -12.32
N GLN A 23 -13.27 -12.45 -11.87
CA GLN A 23 -12.90 -13.58 -12.69
C GLN A 23 -14.14 -14.35 -13.21
N GLU A 24 -15.09 -14.65 -12.33
CA GLU A 24 -16.34 -15.30 -12.70
C GLU A 24 -17.15 -14.48 -13.71
N LEU A 25 -17.25 -13.16 -13.46
CA LEU A 25 -17.92 -12.25 -14.39
C LEU A 25 -17.20 -12.16 -15.73
N SER A 26 -15.87 -12.15 -15.74
CA SER A 26 -15.05 -12.16 -16.97
C SER A 26 -15.34 -13.41 -17.78
N ASN A 27 -15.28 -14.58 -17.16
CA ASN A 27 -15.54 -15.86 -17.82
C ASN A 27 -16.96 -15.91 -18.42
N LYS A 28 -17.97 -15.49 -17.65
CA LYS A 28 -19.35 -15.44 -18.11
C LYS A 28 -19.53 -14.55 -19.33
N VAL A 29 -18.98 -13.33 -19.30
CA VAL A 29 -19.09 -12.38 -20.40
C VAL A 29 -18.31 -12.85 -21.63
N ALA A 30 -17.15 -13.50 -21.44
CA ALA A 30 -16.38 -14.13 -22.49
C ALA A 30 -17.16 -15.26 -23.18
N GLU A 31 -17.75 -16.16 -22.41
CA GLU A 31 -18.59 -17.26 -22.94
C GLU A 31 -19.79 -16.73 -23.73
N GLU A 32 -20.45 -15.68 -23.24
CA GLU A 32 -21.54 -15.04 -23.97
C GLU A 32 -21.05 -14.44 -25.29
N SER A 33 -19.87 -13.82 -25.32
CA SER A 33 -19.27 -13.30 -26.56
C SER A 33 -18.92 -14.41 -27.54
N ILE A 34 -18.29 -15.49 -27.06
CA ILE A 34 -17.92 -16.65 -27.88
C ILE A 34 -19.17 -17.26 -28.52
N LYS A 35 -20.20 -17.51 -27.73
CA LYS A 35 -21.49 -18.04 -28.27
C LYS A 35 -22.09 -17.15 -29.36
N MET A 36 -21.95 -15.83 -29.25
CA MET A 36 -22.40 -14.89 -30.27
C MET A 36 -21.56 -14.99 -31.55
N ILE A 37 -20.26 -15.23 -31.43
CA ILE A 37 -19.34 -15.33 -32.58
C ILE A 37 -19.48 -16.69 -33.27
N GLU A 38 -19.66 -17.78 -32.55
CA GLU A 38 -19.80 -19.15 -33.08
C GLU A 38 -21.00 -19.33 -33.98
N VAL A 39 -22.05 -18.52 -33.83
CA VAL A 39 -23.23 -18.53 -34.70
C VAL A 39 -22.92 -17.97 -36.10
N ILE A 40 -21.81 -17.26 -36.26
CA ILE A 40 -21.41 -16.62 -37.51
C ILE A 40 -20.55 -17.61 -38.32
N PRO A 41 -20.95 -18.05 -39.50
CA PRO A 41 -20.13 -18.92 -40.33
C PRO A 41 -18.76 -18.30 -40.62
N MET A 42 -17.72 -19.11 -40.56
CA MET A 42 -16.37 -18.65 -40.87
C MET A 42 -16.27 -18.10 -42.29
N GLY A 43 -15.69 -16.89 -42.44
CA GLY A 43 -15.55 -16.24 -43.71
C GLY A 43 -16.82 -15.52 -44.25
N GLN A 44 -17.91 -15.53 -43.48
CA GLN A 44 -19.12 -14.80 -43.87
C GLN A 44 -18.85 -13.28 -43.86
N PRO A 45 -19.09 -12.56 -44.95
CA PRO A 45 -19.00 -11.11 -44.99
C PRO A 45 -20.11 -10.46 -44.15
N ILE A 46 -19.95 -9.19 -43.80
CA ILE A 46 -20.96 -8.45 -43.04
C ILE A 46 -22.21 -8.27 -43.93
N MET A 47 -23.34 -8.77 -43.41
CA MET A 47 -24.64 -8.80 -44.13
C MET A 47 -25.53 -7.63 -43.67
N GLY A 48 -25.06 -6.41 -43.88
CA GLY A 48 -25.81 -5.20 -43.55
C GLY A 48 -25.69 -4.73 -42.09
N ALA A 49 -26.44 -3.67 -41.74
CA ALA A 49 -26.30 -2.97 -40.47
C ALA A 49 -26.66 -3.82 -39.22
N ARG A 50 -27.63 -4.73 -39.34
CA ARG A 50 -28.01 -5.62 -38.21
C ARG A 50 -26.89 -6.58 -37.84
N ASP A 51 -26.27 -7.20 -38.85
CA ASP A 51 -25.14 -8.11 -38.65
C ASP A 51 -23.92 -7.36 -38.11
N ALA A 52 -23.62 -6.17 -38.65
CA ALA A 52 -22.55 -5.31 -38.17
C ALA A 52 -22.75 -4.99 -36.68
N ASN A 53 -23.97 -4.58 -36.29
CA ASN A 53 -24.28 -4.27 -34.87
C ASN A 53 -24.23 -5.53 -33.95
N TYR A 54 -24.59 -6.69 -34.47
CA TYR A 54 -24.51 -7.94 -33.73
C TYR A 54 -23.04 -8.30 -33.43
N ARG A 55 -22.18 -8.22 -34.46
CA ARG A 55 -20.73 -8.46 -34.30
C ARG A 55 -20.08 -7.44 -33.41
N ALA A 56 -20.44 -6.15 -33.53
CA ALA A 56 -19.94 -5.11 -32.64
C ALA A 56 -20.25 -5.42 -31.16
N ARG A 57 -21.50 -5.82 -30.84
CA ARG A 57 -21.88 -6.22 -29.49
C ARG A 57 -21.10 -7.44 -28.98
N ALA A 58 -20.76 -8.39 -29.81
CA ALA A 58 -19.94 -9.53 -29.43
C ALA A 58 -18.53 -9.07 -29.07
N TRP A 59 -17.92 -8.20 -29.86
CA TRP A 59 -16.60 -7.62 -29.58
C TRP A 59 -16.60 -6.73 -28.34
N ASP A 60 -17.64 -5.92 -28.11
CA ASP A 60 -17.80 -5.11 -26.91
C ASP A 60 -17.85 -5.98 -25.65
N LYS A 61 -18.56 -7.12 -25.71
CA LYS A 61 -18.55 -8.10 -24.62
C LYS A 61 -17.16 -8.70 -24.39
N MET A 62 -16.44 -9.03 -25.46
CA MET A 62 -15.06 -9.54 -25.36
C MET A 62 -14.16 -8.47 -24.69
N GLY A 63 -14.24 -7.23 -25.14
CA GLY A 63 -13.53 -6.11 -24.51
C GLY A 63 -13.84 -5.98 -23.01
N LYS A 64 -15.12 -6.09 -22.64
CA LYS A 64 -15.55 -6.05 -21.24
C LYS A 64 -15.03 -7.23 -20.43
N SER A 65 -14.92 -8.43 -21.00
CA SER A 65 -14.32 -9.58 -20.32
C SER A 65 -12.84 -9.34 -19.99
N VAL A 66 -12.08 -8.74 -20.93
CA VAL A 66 -10.67 -8.39 -20.74
C VAL A 66 -10.50 -7.33 -19.62
N GLU A 67 -11.39 -6.32 -19.56
CA GLU A 67 -11.38 -5.35 -18.48
C GLU A 67 -11.66 -5.99 -17.11
N LEU A 68 -12.61 -6.92 -17.05
CA LEU A 68 -12.93 -7.66 -15.83
C LEU A 68 -11.77 -8.57 -15.40
N GLN A 69 -11.11 -9.23 -16.36
CA GLN A 69 -9.89 -10.01 -16.10
C GLN A 69 -8.79 -9.13 -15.50
N SER A 70 -8.53 -7.97 -16.09
CA SER A 70 -7.55 -7.01 -15.59
C SER A 70 -7.88 -6.54 -14.16
N LYS A 71 -9.16 -6.37 -13.83
CA LYS A 71 -9.60 -6.07 -12.46
C LYS A 71 -9.38 -7.24 -11.50
N ALA A 72 -9.63 -8.48 -11.95
CA ALA A 72 -9.38 -9.68 -11.17
C ALA A 72 -7.89 -9.79 -10.82
N ASP A 73 -7.01 -9.65 -11.81
CA ASP A 73 -5.56 -9.69 -11.64
C ASP A 73 -5.07 -8.55 -10.72
N TYR A 74 -5.62 -7.35 -10.85
CA TYR A 74 -5.32 -6.24 -9.95
C TYR A 74 -5.63 -6.58 -8.49
N TYR A 75 -6.81 -7.15 -8.19
CA TYR A 75 -7.16 -7.52 -6.83
C TYR A 75 -6.37 -8.71 -6.31
N LYS A 76 -6.03 -9.68 -7.18
CA LYS A 76 -5.14 -10.79 -6.84
C LYS A 76 -3.76 -10.29 -6.42
N ASN A 77 -3.13 -9.46 -7.24
CA ASN A 77 -1.83 -8.84 -6.93
C ASN A 77 -1.89 -8.00 -5.66
N LYS A 78 -3.03 -7.34 -5.41
CA LYS A 78 -3.23 -6.53 -4.21
C LYS A 78 -3.42 -7.38 -2.95
N ALA A 79 -4.04 -8.55 -3.05
CA ALA A 79 -4.10 -9.52 -1.96
C ALA A 79 -2.70 -10.04 -1.62
N GLU A 80 -1.94 -10.49 -2.62
CA GLU A 80 -0.57 -10.97 -2.48
C GLU A 80 0.37 -9.90 -1.90
N SER A 81 0.31 -8.67 -2.41
CA SER A 81 1.13 -7.56 -1.89
C SER A 81 0.77 -7.15 -0.46
N THR A 82 -0.49 -7.36 -0.04
CA THR A 82 -0.92 -7.12 1.35
C THR A 82 -0.46 -8.24 2.28
N ASP A 83 -0.35 -9.48 1.77
CA ASP A 83 0.10 -10.65 2.53
C ASP A 83 1.63 -10.69 2.71
N ASN A 84 2.38 -10.03 1.84
CA ASN A 84 3.83 -9.95 1.93
C ASN A 84 4.28 -9.47 3.33
N ASP A 85 5.44 -9.97 3.78
CA ASP A 85 6.09 -9.67 5.08
C ASP A 85 6.57 -8.22 5.21
N ILE A 86 5.76 -7.27 4.74
CA ILE A 86 6.01 -5.84 4.91
C ILE A 86 5.58 -5.45 6.32
N ILE A 87 6.56 -5.19 7.17
CA ILE A 87 6.32 -4.73 8.53
C ILE A 87 5.75 -3.30 8.47
N SER A 88 4.49 -3.12 8.86
CA SER A 88 3.89 -1.79 8.97
C SER A 88 4.32 -1.09 10.25
N SER A 89 4.41 0.25 10.22
CA SER A 89 4.63 1.04 11.45
C SER A 89 3.37 1.15 12.31
N ASP A 90 2.21 0.72 11.80
CA ASP A 90 0.95 0.65 12.56
C ASP A 90 0.78 -0.71 13.26
N ASP A 91 1.72 -1.65 13.07
CA ASP A 91 1.72 -2.94 13.75
C ASP A 91 2.28 -2.76 15.17
N PRO A 92 1.54 -3.12 16.22
CA PRO A 92 2.05 -3.07 17.59
C PRO A 92 3.33 -3.88 17.82
N GLU A 93 3.54 -4.92 17.00
CA GLU A 93 4.72 -5.77 17.06
C GLU A 93 5.83 -5.34 16.08
N ALA A 94 5.71 -4.15 15.47
CA ALA A 94 6.65 -3.69 14.46
C ALA A 94 8.11 -3.69 14.95
N LEU A 95 8.37 -3.24 16.18
CA LEU A 95 9.71 -3.20 16.74
C LEU A 95 10.31 -4.59 16.93
N SER A 96 9.55 -5.54 17.48
CA SER A 96 10.02 -6.92 17.67
C SER A 96 10.32 -7.60 16.32
N LYS A 97 9.43 -7.43 15.33
CA LYS A 97 9.59 -7.95 13.97
C LYS A 97 10.80 -7.31 13.25
N LEU A 98 11.01 -6.00 13.43
CA LEU A 98 12.17 -5.30 12.85
C LEU A 98 13.49 -5.73 13.49
N ARG A 99 13.52 -5.93 14.81
CA ARG A 99 14.71 -6.43 15.52
C ARG A 99 15.06 -7.86 15.07
N ALA A 100 14.07 -8.74 14.93
CA ALA A 100 14.27 -10.08 14.37
C ALA A 100 14.80 -10.04 12.93
N LYS A 101 14.24 -9.17 12.08
CA LYS A 101 14.72 -8.94 10.72
C LYS A 101 16.15 -8.39 10.69
N LEU A 102 16.49 -7.47 11.59
CA LEU A 102 17.84 -6.92 11.70
C LEU A 102 18.84 -8.03 12.01
N LYS A 103 18.55 -8.85 13.02
CA LYS A 103 19.40 -9.99 13.41
C LYS A 103 19.62 -10.94 12.22
N ALA A 104 18.55 -11.33 11.53
CA ALA A 104 18.66 -12.21 10.34
C ALA A 104 19.54 -11.61 9.24
N LEU A 105 19.46 -10.28 9.01
CA LEU A 105 20.32 -9.59 8.04
C LEU A 105 21.77 -9.51 8.50
N GLU A 106 22.03 -9.31 9.77
CA GLU A 106 23.38 -9.30 10.35
C GLU A 106 24.01 -10.70 10.29
N ASP A 107 23.28 -11.75 10.67
CA ASP A 107 23.71 -13.15 10.57
C ASP A 107 24.03 -13.53 9.11
N LYS A 108 23.18 -13.11 8.16
CA LYS A 108 23.42 -13.30 6.72
C LYS A 108 24.67 -12.59 6.25
N ARG A 109 24.94 -11.37 6.75
CA ARG A 109 26.16 -10.61 6.41
C ARG A 109 27.41 -11.33 6.90
N GLU A 110 27.40 -11.85 8.12
CA GLU A 110 28.53 -12.59 8.66
C GLU A 110 28.75 -13.92 7.94
N SER A 111 27.68 -14.64 7.57
CA SER A 111 27.78 -15.85 6.76
C SER A 111 28.42 -15.59 5.38
N TYR A 112 28.04 -14.48 4.72
CA TYR A 112 28.61 -14.09 3.43
C TYR A 112 30.08 -13.68 3.53
N LYS A 113 30.48 -12.99 4.60
CA LYS A 113 31.89 -12.68 4.86
C LYS A 113 32.70 -13.95 5.10
N ALA A 114 32.17 -14.89 5.90
CA ALA A 114 32.82 -16.16 6.14
C ALA A 114 32.97 -17.00 4.86
N ALA A 115 31.92 -17.04 4.02
CA ALA A 115 31.96 -17.70 2.72
C ALA A 115 33.03 -17.09 1.79
N ASN A 116 33.09 -15.73 1.71
CA ASN A 116 34.10 -15.05 0.91
C ASN A 116 35.53 -15.32 1.42
N LYS A 117 35.72 -15.38 2.74
CA LYS A 117 37.04 -15.73 3.33
C LYS A 117 37.47 -17.14 2.96
N LYS A 118 36.56 -18.12 2.98
CA LYS A 118 36.83 -19.52 2.57
C LYS A 118 37.10 -19.60 1.08
N ALA A 119 36.26 -18.98 0.24
CA ALA A 119 36.43 -18.98 -1.22
C ALA A 119 37.80 -18.40 -1.62
N LYS A 120 38.19 -17.26 -0.97
CA LYS A 120 39.52 -16.67 -1.21
C LYS A 120 40.67 -17.59 -0.81
N ALA A 121 40.55 -18.31 0.29
CA ALA A 121 41.56 -19.27 0.74
C ALA A 121 41.68 -20.50 -0.22
N GLU A 122 40.56 -20.88 -0.86
CA GLU A 122 40.47 -22.00 -1.80
C GLU A 122 40.72 -21.57 -3.27
N GLY A 123 41.02 -20.29 -3.53
CA GLY A 123 41.21 -19.78 -4.88
C GLY A 123 39.94 -19.77 -5.76
N LYS A 124 38.75 -19.82 -5.11
CA LYS A 124 37.46 -19.80 -5.78
C LYS A 124 36.92 -18.38 -5.90
N ASP A 125 35.94 -18.22 -6.78
CA ASP A 125 35.25 -16.95 -6.95
C ASP A 125 34.52 -16.49 -5.66
N ILE A 126 34.70 -15.24 -5.32
CA ILE A 126 34.03 -14.59 -4.18
C ILE A 126 32.71 -13.95 -4.61
N LEU A 127 31.80 -13.76 -3.66
CA LEU A 127 30.56 -13.03 -3.91
C LEU A 127 30.88 -11.58 -4.36
N PRO A 128 30.18 -11.06 -5.37
CA PRO A 128 30.37 -9.69 -5.83
C PRO A 128 30.25 -8.65 -4.71
N SER A 129 31.07 -7.63 -4.72
CA SER A 129 31.13 -6.61 -3.65
C SER A 129 29.79 -5.90 -3.40
N TYR A 130 28.96 -5.70 -4.46
CA TYR A 130 27.65 -5.07 -4.35
C TYR A 130 26.67 -5.87 -3.46
N VAL A 131 26.83 -7.20 -3.33
CA VAL A 131 25.98 -8.02 -2.48
C VAL A 131 26.13 -7.64 -1.01
N LEU A 132 27.38 -7.47 -0.54
CA LEU A 132 27.67 -7.04 0.82
C LEU A 132 27.33 -5.56 1.05
N GLN A 133 27.50 -4.70 0.02
CA GLN A 133 27.11 -3.29 0.08
C GLN A 133 25.59 -3.14 0.21
N ASN A 134 24.80 -3.82 -0.63
CA ASN A 134 23.34 -3.81 -0.57
C ASN A 134 22.83 -4.33 0.78
N LEU A 135 23.44 -5.41 1.28
CA LEU A 135 23.10 -5.95 2.59
C LEU A 135 23.42 -4.95 3.71
N GLY A 136 24.56 -4.27 3.63
CA GLY A 136 24.94 -3.19 4.56
C GLY A 136 23.94 -2.03 4.54
N GLN A 137 23.47 -1.62 3.36
CA GLN A 137 22.46 -0.57 3.21
C GLN A 137 21.10 -1.00 3.77
N ASN A 138 20.70 -2.26 3.56
CA ASN A 138 19.48 -2.80 4.14
C ASN A 138 19.53 -2.82 5.68
N ILE A 139 20.66 -3.25 6.26
CA ILE A 139 20.89 -3.22 7.72
C ILE A 139 20.76 -1.80 8.25
N LYS A 140 21.42 -0.82 7.60
CA LYS A 140 21.31 0.59 7.99
C LYS A 140 19.86 1.08 7.95
N SER A 141 19.16 0.83 6.86
CA SER A 141 17.75 1.22 6.70
C SER A 141 16.84 0.65 7.80
N VAL A 142 17.05 -0.62 8.18
CA VAL A 142 16.28 -1.24 9.28
C VAL A 142 16.64 -0.62 10.62
N LYS A 143 17.94 -0.35 10.91
CA LYS A 143 18.38 0.34 12.13
C LYS A 143 17.78 1.74 12.27
N ASP A 144 17.81 2.52 11.19
CA ASP A 144 17.24 3.87 11.14
C ASP A 144 15.71 3.83 11.36
N ARG A 145 15.05 2.78 10.89
CA ARG A 145 13.62 2.58 11.10
C ARG A 145 13.29 2.21 12.53
N ILE A 146 14.07 1.33 13.16
CA ILE A 146 13.93 0.96 14.58
C ILE A 146 14.09 2.23 15.45
N ALA A 147 15.15 3.00 15.24
CA ALA A 147 15.40 4.22 16.00
C ALA A 147 14.25 5.24 15.90
N ARG A 148 13.66 5.36 14.72
CA ARG A 148 12.48 6.24 14.52
C ARG A 148 11.25 5.76 15.30
N LEU A 149 10.96 4.46 15.27
CA LEU A 149 9.82 3.89 16.01
C LEU A 149 10.03 3.98 17.51
N GLU A 150 11.22 3.69 18.01
CA GLU A 150 11.56 3.83 19.42
C GLU A 150 11.40 5.28 19.90
N LYS A 151 11.77 6.26 19.06
CA LYS A 151 11.53 7.67 19.36
C LYS A 151 10.04 8.00 19.42
N GLN A 152 9.25 7.49 18.47
CA GLN A 152 7.79 7.68 18.47
C GLN A 152 7.12 7.05 19.69
N GLU A 153 7.55 5.85 20.11
CA GLU A 153 7.04 5.20 21.32
C GLU A 153 7.37 6.00 22.58
N LYS A 154 8.59 6.56 22.68
CA LYS A 154 8.98 7.43 23.80
C LYS A 154 8.12 8.69 23.83
N GLU A 155 7.96 9.39 22.70
CA GLU A 155 7.08 10.57 22.61
C GLU A 155 5.63 10.21 22.99
N ALA A 156 5.12 9.06 22.55
CA ALA A 156 3.77 8.61 22.92
C ALA A 156 3.65 8.31 24.42
N ALA A 157 4.67 7.70 25.02
CA ALA A 157 4.70 7.41 26.45
C ALA A 157 4.79 8.68 27.32
N GLU A 158 5.57 9.70 26.89
CA GLU A 158 5.68 11.01 27.57
C GLU A 158 4.32 11.73 27.62
N HIS A 159 3.47 11.53 26.60
CA HIS A 159 2.12 12.11 26.54
C HIS A 159 1.02 11.15 26.99
N SER A 160 1.36 10.04 27.67
CA SER A 160 0.40 9.00 28.12
C SER A 160 -0.51 8.45 27.00
N GLY A 161 -0.04 8.52 25.75
CA GLY A 161 -0.83 8.13 24.57
C GLY A 161 -1.95 9.09 24.19
N GLU A 162 -2.08 10.22 24.89
CA GLU A 162 -3.09 11.24 24.59
C GLU A 162 -2.75 12.02 23.30
N ASN A 163 -3.80 12.58 22.70
CA ASN A 163 -3.66 13.40 21.52
C ASN A 163 -3.04 14.76 21.85
N VAL A 164 -1.98 15.14 21.14
CA VAL A 164 -1.29 16.43 21.34
C VAL A 164 -1.70 17.41 20.24
N VAL A 165 -2.29 18.52 20.63
CA VAL A 165 -2.58 19.65 19.72
C VAL A 165 -1.28 20.40 19.49
N ILE A 166 -0.84 20.48 18.22
CA ILE A 166 0.39 21.19 17.82
C ILE A 166 0.10 22.53 17.11
N TYR A 167 -1.11 22.72 16.67
CA TYR A 167 -1.60 24.00 16.13
C TYR A 167 -3.12 24.09 16.29
N GLU A 168 -3.60 25.26 16.63
CA GLU A 168 -5.03 25.56 16.77
C GLU A 168 -5.33 26.94 16.19
N SER A 169 -6.42 27.03 15.45
CA SER A 169 -7.00 28.26 14.91
C SER A 169 -8.53 28.17 14.96
N ASP A 170 -9.20 29.26 14.67
CA ASP A 170 -10.68 29.31 14.61
C ASP A 170 -11.25 28.32 13.59
N ALA A 171 -10.49 28.00 12.52
CA ALA A 171 -10.93 27.15 11.43
C ALA A 171 -10.59 25.66 11.66
N CYS A 172 -9.46 25.34 12.27
CA CYS A 172 -8.99 23.96 12.42
C CYS A 172 -8.00 23.75 13.57
N LYS A 173 -7.91 22.49 13.99
CA LYS A 173 -6.90 21.98 14.92
C LYS A 173 -6.00 20.97 14.21
N LEU A 174 -4.71 21.04 14.46
CA LEU A 174 -3.73 20.03 14.02
C LEU A 174 -3.28 19.23 15.23
N VAL A 175 -3.49 17.91 15.16
CA VAL A 175 -3.33 17.00 16.29
C VAL A 175 -2.39 15.86 15.93
N LYS A 176 -1.46 15.52 16.84
CA LYS A 176 -0.76 14.22 16.81
C LYS A 176 -1.62 13.19 17.54
N ASN A 177 -2.13 12.22 16.83
CA ASN A 177 -2.84 11.08 17.39
C ASN A 177 -1.87 9.90 17.49
N PHE A 178 -1.35 9.64 18.67
CA PHE A 178 -0.38 8.58 18.92
C PHE A 178 -1.02 7.19 18.88
N SER A 179 -2.27 7.06 19.36
CA SER A 179 -2.98 5.78 19.41
C SER A 179 -3.22 5.19 18.00
N GLU A 180 -3.47 6.05 17.02
CA GLU A 180 -3.66 5.65 15.63
C GLU A 180 -2.40 5.84 14.76
N ASN A 181 -1.32 6.41 15.31
CA ASN A 181 -0.12 6.79 14.59
C ASN A 181 -0.42 7.72 13.39
N ARG A 182 -1.23 8.77 13.65
CA ARG A 182 -1.66 9.74 12.64
C ARG A 182 -1.41 11.18 13.07
N ILE A 183 -1.16 12.02 12.07
CA ILE A 183 -1.29 13.47 12.18
C ILE A 183 -2.60 13.87 11.51
N GLN A 184 -3.43 14.66 12.21
CA GLN A 184 -4.82 14.90 11.86
C GLN A 184 -5.13 16.39 11.83
N PHE A 185 -5.72 16.87 10.73
CA PHE A 185 -6.42 18.16 10.68
C PHE A 185 -7.89 17.92 10.97
N ILE A 186 -8.38 18.52 12.03
CA ILE A 186 -9.78 18.53 12.45
C ILE A 186 -10.31 19.93 12.15
N PHE A 187 -11.23 20.05 11.21
CA PHE A 187 -11.87 21.32 10.85
C PHE A 187 -13.20 21.43 11.57
N ASN A 188 -13.54 22.64 12.03
CA ASN A 188 -14.84 22.92 12.65
C ASN A 188 -15.98 22.83 11.62
N GLU A 189 -15.70 23.22 10.36
CA GLU A 189 -16.63 23.13 9.24
C GLU A 189 -15.95 22.44 8.04
N LYS A 190 -16.73 22.15 7.00
CA LYS A 190 -16.19 21.55 5.77
C LYS A 190 -15.21 22.52 5.10
N PRO A 191 -13.93 22.18 4.96
CA PRO A 191 -12.95 23.07 4.36
C PRO A 191 -13.26 23.36 2.88
N SER A 192 -12.81 24.52 2.39
CA SER A 192 -12.98 24.94 0.99
C SER A 192 -12.38 23.91 0.01
N GLU A 193 -12.75 23.99 -1.26
CA GLU A 193 -12.23 23.08 -2.27
C GLU A 193 -10.72 23.22 -2.46
N GLU A 194 -10.21 24.43 -2.37
CA GLU A 194 -8.79 24.73 -2.45
C GLU A 194 -8.02 24.06 -1.31
N VAL A 195 -8.49 24.20 -0.06
CA VAL A 195 -7.88 23.56 1.12
C VAL A 195 -7.95 22.04 1.00
N ARG A 196 -9.06 21.47 0.51
CA ARG A 196 -9.18 20.02 0.30
C ARG A 196 -8.21 19.52 -0.78
N THR A 197 -8.01 20.29 -1.83
CA THR A 197 -7.05 19.97 -2.90
C THR A 197 -5.62 20.05 -2.37
N LEU A 198 -5.29 21.07 -1.58
CA LEU A 198 -4.01 21.21 -0.91
C LEU A 198 -3.73 20.02 0.03
N LEU A 199 -4.70 19.65 0.87
CA LEU A 199 -4.59 18.49 1.75
C LEU A 199 -4.31 17.19 0.97
N LYS A 200 -5.05 16.96 -0.13
CA LYS A 200 -4.85 15.80 -1.01
C LYS A 200 -3.46 15.81 -1.67
N HIS A 201 -3.03 16.97 -2.14
CA HIS A 201 -1.69 17.16 -2.74
C HIS A 201 -0.57 16.78 -1.75
N TRP A 202 -0.71 17.18 -0.49
CA TRP A 202 0.21 16.83 0.58
C TRP A 202 -0.02 15.43 1.17
N GLY A 203 -0.85 14.60 0.53
CA GLY A 203 -1.05 13.19 0.89
C GLY A 203 -1.93 12.94 2.10
N PHE A 204 -2.68 13.94 2.58
CA PHE A 204 -3.74 13.74 3.57
C PHE A 204 -4.96 13.08 2.93
N ARG A 205 -5.62 12.21 3.67
CA ARG A 205 -6.84 11.51 3.27
C ARG A 205 -7.93 11.73 4.31
N TRP A 206 -9.15 11.90 3.85
CA TRP A 206 -10.31 12.02 4.74
C TRP A 206 -10.61 10.69 5.41
N SER A 207 -10.79 10.74 6.73
CA SER A 207 -11.24 9.61 7.56
C SER A 207 -12.62 9.94 8.12
N PRO A 208 -13.69 9.28 7.62
CA PRO A 208 -15.04 9.49 8.15
C PRO A 208 -15.18 9.10 9.62
N SER A 209 -14.47 8.04 10.05
CA SER A 209 -14.51 7.56 11.44
C SER A 209 -13.96 8.57 12.45
N ASN A 210 -12.98 9.38 12.04
CA ASN A 210 -12.32 10.36 12.91
C ASN A 210 -12.75 11.79 12.60
N SER A 211 -13.60 11.98 11.60
CA SER A 211 -14.00 13.29 11.08
C SER A 211 -12.79 14.21 10.86
N ALA A 212 -11.69 13.65 10.34
CA ALA A 212 -10.42 14.34 10.20
C ALA A 212 -9.71 14.02 8.88
N TRP A 213 -8.95 14.97 8.38
CA TRP A 213 -7.96 14.72 7.32
C TRP A 213 -6.69 14.21 7.95
N GLN A 214 -6.28 13.00 7.60
CA GLN A 214 -5.19 12.33 8.27
C GLN A 214 -4.09 11.83 7.34
N ARG A 215 -2.88 11.79 7.88
CA ARG A 215 -1.69 11.21 7.28
C ARG A 215 -0.89 10.47 8.35
N GLN A 216 -0.02 9.54 7.97
CA GLN A 216 0.83 8.84 8.92
C GLN A 216 1.74 9.80 9.71
N LEU A 217 1.87 9.59 11.01
CA LEU A 217 2.70 10.38 11.91
C LEU A 217 4.18 10.02 11.67
N ASN A 218 4.82 10.76 10.78
CA ASN A 218 6.23 10.66 10.46
C ASN A 218 6.79 12.03 10.06
N ASN A 219 8.10 12.13 9.84
CA ASN A 219 8.73 13.40 9.49
C ASN A 219 8.12 14.05 8.24
N ALA A 220 7.76 13.24 7.23
CA ALA A 220 7.13 13.75 6.01
C ALA A 220 5.70 14.26 6.28
N GLY A 221 4.95 13.61 7.19
CA GLY A 221 3.63 14.07 7.64
C GLY A 221 3.73 15.37 8.43
N LEU A 222 4.67 15.46 9.34
CA LEU A 222 4.94 16.67 10.13
C LEU A 222 5.40 17.85 9.26
N TYR A 223 6.26 17.61 8.28
CA TYR A 223 6.67 18.63 7.31
C TYR A 223 5.49 19.11 6.48
N ALA A 224 4.73 18.19 5.90
CA ALA A 224 3.55 18.50 5.11
C ALA A 224 2.51 19.32 5.91
N SER A 225 2.28 18.96 7.18
CA SER A 225 1.35 19.71 8.03
C SER A 225 1.81 21.13 8.29
N LYS A 226 3.11 21.37 8.49
CA LYS A 226 3.67 22.73 8.63
C LYS A 226 3.47 23.56 7.35
N CYS A 227 3.73 22.96 6.18
CA CYS A 227 3.49 23.65 4.90
C CYS A 227 2.02 24.03 4.72
N ILE A 228 1.09 23.14 5.07
CA ILE A 228 -0.36 23.43 5.00
C ILE A 228 -0.75 24.53 5.97
N VAL A 229 -0.32 24.46 7.22
CA VAL A 229 -0.61 25.50 8.24
C VAL A 229 -0.14 26.87 7.78
N ASN A 230 1.01 26.98 7.10
CA ASN A 230 1.49 28.27 6.59
C ASN A 230 0.66 28.86 5.46
N VAL A 231 -0.15 28.05 4.77
CA VAL A 231 -1.04 28.49 3.68
C VAL A 231 -2.44 28.85 4.19
N ILE A 232 -2.93 28.16 5.24
CA ILE A 232 -4.29 28.35 5.78
C ILE A 232 -4.36 29.32 6.97
N LYS A 233 -3.21 29.86 7.38
CA LYS A 233 -3.13 31.02 8.28
C LYS A 233 -3.64 32.27 7.56
#